data_0f4443db0d48b3d44a5fbd7c874bdb38
#
_entry.id   0f4443db0d48b3d44a5fbd7c874bdb38
#
_cell.length_a   1.000
_cell.length_b   1.000
_cell.length_c   1.000
_cell.angle_alpha   90.00
_cell.angle_beta   90.00
_cell.angle_gamma   90.00
#
_symmetry.space_group_name_H-M   'P 1'
#
loop_
_entity.id
_entity.type
_entity.pdbx_description
1 polymer ?
#
loop_
_entity_poly.entity_id
_entity_poly.type
_entity_poly.pdbx_seq_one_letter_code
_entity_poly.pdbx_strand_id
1 'polypeptide(L)'
;MNITNEDVLSSSVAAIKVNEAPKPHLAKATMKGLVYGGPGIIELKNIPIPVILKPTDAVVKILKTTICGTDLGILHGKTPSVLPGTTLGHEGVGIVDEVGTAIRNFKKGDHVIISCITADGTCEYCKKQMYAHCEDGGWILGHTINGTQAAYVRIPHADNSLYAIPAGADEEALVMLSDILPTGYEIGVLNGCVKPGDTIAIIGAGPIGMAALLTAQFYSPAKIYMIDVDQNRLDLAKTLGATHIINSAKEDAVKRIMAETKDGVDVSIEAVGISDTFDICQNIVRPGGHLANVGVHGKKVDLQIQKLWISNITITTGLVNTNTTPMLLKTVQSGKLEPAKLITHHFKLDAILEAYKIFGNASKENAMKVIIEP
;
A
#
# COMPACT_ATOMS: atom_id res chain seq x y z
N MET A 1 -10.54 69.53 -19.00
CA MET A 1 -9.13 69.36 -18.75
C MET A 1 -8.80 67.87 -18.94
N ASN A 2 -8.18 67.59 -20.08
CA ASN A 2 -7.74 66.24 -20.45
C ASN A 2 -6.44 65.93 -19.69
N ILE A 3 -6.40 64.86 -18.93
CA ILE A 3 -5.16 64.27 -18.42
C ILE A 3 -5.00 62.92 -19.13
N THR A 4 -4.00 62.86 -19.97
CA THR A 4 -3.62 61.73 -20.79
C THR A 4 -2.88 60.68 -19.95
N ASN A 5 -3.24 59.40 -20.20
CA ASN A 5 -2.68 58.17 -19.64
C ASN A 5 -1.28 57.83 -20.19
N GLU A 6 -0.21 58.44 -19.70
CA GLU A 6 1.15 58.06 -20.16
C GLU A 6 2.28 58.13 -19.11
N ASP A 7 1.99 58.28 -17.80
CA ASP A 7 3.06 58.44 -16.82
C ASP A 7 3.00 57.47 -15.59
N VAL A 8 2.67 56.19 -15.81
CA VAL A 8 2.83 55.15 -14.75
C VAL A 8 3.34 53.85 -15.36
N LEU A 9 4.55 53.83 -15.87
CA LEU A 9 5.28 52.56 -16.15
C LEU A 9 6.78 52.80 -16.13
N SER A 10 7.32 53.06 -14.95
CA SER A 10 8.77 52.89 -14.68
C SER A 10 8.99 52.57 -13.19
N SER A 11 8.60 51.39 -12.80
CA SER A 11 9.08 50.78 -11.55
C SER A 11 9.79 49.50 -11.91
N SER A 12 11.10 49.51 -11.72
CA SER A 12 12.10 48.47 -11.82
C SER A 12 11.57 47.07 -11.51
N VAL A 13 11.51 46.23 -12.55
CA VAL A 13 11.45 44.77 -12.36
C VAL A 13 12.84 44.33 -11.86
N ALA A 14 12.99 44.13 -10.54
CA ALA A 14 14.13 43.46 -9.98
C ALA A 14 14.15 42.03 -10.54
N ALA A 15 15.18 41.74 -11.36
CA ALA A 15 15.41 40.41 -11.87
C ALA A 15 15.54 39.43 -10.68
N ILE A 16 14.52 38.59 -10.49
CA ILE A 16 14.60 37.44 -9.58
C ILE A 16 15.72 36.57 -10.14
N LYS A 17 16.85 36.53 -9.43
CA LYS A 17 17.89 35.53 -9.67
C LYS A 17 17.25 34.19 -9.48
N VAL A 18 16.91 33.51 -10.57
CA VAL A 18 16.60 32.07 -10.55
C VAL A 18 17.85 31.41 -10.00
N ASN A 19 17.81 30.95 -8.77
CA ASN A 19 18.84 30.09 -8.23
C ASN A 19 18.92 28.88 -9.17
N GLU A 20 20.08 28.75 -9.85
CA GLU A 20 20.36 27.54 -10.62
C GLU A 20 20.13 26.35 -9.69
N ALA A 21 19.27 25.43 -10.14
CA ALA A 21 19.11 24.15 -9.50
C ALA A 21 20.51 23.52 -9.31
N PRO A 22 20.83 22.93 -8.16
CA PRO A 22 22.14 22.35 -7.95
C PRO A 22 22.42 21.38 -9.10
N LYS A 23 23.53 21.59 -9.80
CA LYS A 23 23.97 20.71 -10.89
C LYS A 23 23.97 19.29 -10.35
N PRO A 24 23.31 18.33 -11.04
CA PRO A 24 23.29 16.96 -10.56
C PRO A 24 24.74 16.51 -10.41
N HIS A 25 25.17 16.17 -9.20
CA HIS A 25 26.41 15.45 -8.98
C HIS A 25 26.27 14.16 -9.80
N LEU A 26 27.05 14.02 -10.86
CA LEU A 26 27.11 12.82 -11.67
C LEU A 26 27.37 11.64 -10.73
N ALA A 27 26.35 10.85 -10.48
CA ALA A 27 26.48 9.63 -9.70
C ALA A 27 27.51 8.75 -10.40
N LYS A 28 28.72 8.60 -9.80
CA LYS A 28 29.83 7.81 -10.36
C LYS A 28 29.55 6.30 -10.31
N ALA A 29 28.56 5.86 -9.54
CA ALA A 29 28.20 4.46 -9.35
C ALA A 29 26.77 4.19 -9.82
N THR A 30 26.54 3.01 -10.37
CA THR A 30 25.22 2.54 -10.81
C THR A 30 24.80 1.32 -10.00
N MET A 31 23.49 1.06 -9.98
CA MET A 31 22.86 -0.09 -9.35
C MET A 31 21.83 -0.69 -10.29
N LYS A 32 21.42 -1.95 -10.07
CA LYS A 32 20.27 -2.53 -10.75
C LYS A 32 18.97 -1.99 -10.15
N GLY A 33 17.97 -1.76 -11.01
CA GLY A 33 16.61 -1.38 -10.64
C GLY A 33 15.61 -1.74 -11.73
N LEU A 34 14.39 -2.08 -11.33
CA LEU A 34 13.29 -2.38 -12.25
C LEU A 34 12.64 -1.07 -12.70
N VAL A 35 12.82 -0.74 -13.96
CA VAL A 35 12.35 0.52 -14.54
C VAL A 35 11.09 0.31 -15.38
N TYR A 36 10.07 1.09 -15.10
CA TYR A 36 8.86 1.17 -15.91
C TYR A 36 9.13 1.91 -17.22
N GLY A 37 8.81 1.29 -18.34
CA GLY A 37 9.00 1.85 -19.69
C GLY A 37 7.70 2.36 -20.33
N GLY A 38 6.57 2.21 -19.64
CA GLY A 38 5.23 2.46 -20.16
C GLY A 38 4.33 1.23 -20.02
N PRO A 39 3.03 1.31 -20.38
CA PRO A 39 2.10 0.20 -20.26
C PRO A 39 2.62 -1.09 -20.92
N GLY A 40 2.69 -2.16 -20.15
CA GLY A 40 3.20 -3.46 -20.57
C GLY A 40 4.73 -3.59 -20.61
N ILE A 41 5.48 -2.55 -20.28
CA ILE A 41 6.95 -2.53 -20.41
C ILE A 41 7.60 -2.30 -19.05
N ILE A 42 8.38 -3.28 -18.59
CA ILE A 42 9.29 -3.16 -17.45
C ILE A 42 10.65 -3.77 -17.84
N GLU A 43 11.73 -3.18 -17.40
CA GLU A 43 13.07 -3.60 -17.71
C GLU A 43 13.99 -3.48 -16.50
N LEU A 44 14.81 -4.51 -16.25
CA LEU A 44 15.88 -4.42 -15.26
C LEU A 44 17.07 -3.68 -15.90
N LYS A 45 17.42 -2.51 -15.35
CA LYS A 45 18.45 -1.63 -15.90
C LYS A 45 19.48 -1.23 -14.84
N ASN A 46 20.66 -0.83 -15.31
CA ASN A 46 21.59 -0.08 -14.49
C ASN A 46 21.13 1.39 -14.44
N ILE A 47 20.88 1.87 -13.24
CA ILE A 47 20.43 3.24 -12.94
C ILE A 47 21.38 3.88 -11.92
N PRO A 48 21.44 5.21 -11.85
CA PRO A 48 22.27 5.87 -10.82
C PRO A 48 21.85 5.48 -9.41
N ILE A 49 22.85 5.27 -8.52
CA ILE A 49 22.57 5.15 -7.09
C ILE A 49 21.99 6.49 -6.61
N PRO A 50 20.88 6.48 -5.83
CA PRO A 50 20.28 7.71 -5.32
C PRO A 50 21.20 8.41 -4.33
N VAL A 51 21.07 9.74 -4.23
CA VAL A 51 21.80 10.58 -3.28
C VAL A 51 20.82 11.36 -2.41
N ILE A 52 21.30 11.88 -1.28
CA ILE A 52 20.53 12.82 -0.44
C ILE A 52 20.26 14.09 -1.25
N LEU A 53 19.00 14.47 -1.39
CA LEU A 53 18.55 15.70 -2.07
C LEU A 53 18.11 16.78 -1.09
N LYS A 54 17.48 16.37 0.03
CA LYS A 54 17.03 17.26 1.11
C LYS A 54 17.67 16.83 2.44
N PRO A 55 17.87 17.74 3.38
CA PRO A 55 18.41 17.40 4.71
C PRO A 55 17.59 16.35 5.48
N THR A 56 16.32 16.16 5.10
CA THR A 56 15.38 15.20 5.71
C THR A 56 15.33 13.84 5.00
N ASP A 57 16.16 13.61 3.99
CA ASP A 57 16.20 12.35 3.25
C ASP A 57 17.11 11.32 3.93
N ALA A 58 16.84 10.04 3.67
CA ALA A 58 17.80 8.95 3.85
C ALA A 58 17.97 8.17 2.55
N VAL A 59 19.15 7.56 2.35
CA VAL A 59 19.37 6.51 1.35
C VAL A 59 19.40 5.18 2.08
N VAL A 60 18.57 4.25 1.63
CA VAL A 60 18.44 2.91 2.21
C VAL A 60 18.92 1.89 1.20
N LYS A 61 19.85 1.03 1.62
CA LYS A 61 20.22 -0.20 0.90
C LYS A 61 19.12 -1.22 1.13
N ILE A 62 18.47 -1.66 0.08
CA ILE A 62 17.38 -2.64 0.15
C ILE A 62 17.95 -4.02 0.50
N LEU A 63 17.37 -4.67 1.48
CA LEU A 63 17.60 -6.08 1.80
C LEU A 63 16.52 -6.96 1.19
N LYS A 64 15.25 -6.54 1.30
CA LYS A 64 14.12 -7.23 0.72
C LYS A 64 13.07 -6.21 0.25
N THR A 65 12.51 -6.47 -0.91
CA THR A 65 11.33 -5.77 -1.46
C THR A 65 10.33 -6.80 -1.96
N THR A 66 9.19 -6.36 -2.45
CA THR A 66 8.13 -7.27 -2.92
C THR A 66 7.39 -6.66 -4.11
N ILE A 67 6.47 -7.43 -4.69
CA ILE A 67 5.57 -6.99 -5.75
C ILE A 67 4.18 -6.82 -5.14
N CYS A 68 3.55 -5.68 -5.42
CA CYS A 68 2.18 -5.36 -5.03
C CYS A 68 1.22 -5.45 -6.22
N GLY A 69 -0.08 -5.61 -5.95
CA GLY A 69 -1.13 -5.47 -6.97
C GLY A 69 -1.13 -4.10 -7.66
N THR A 70 -0.70 -3.07 -6.93
CA THR A 70 -0.49 -1.71 -7.45
C THR A 70 0.58 -1.66 -8.55
N ASP A 71 1.69 -2.40 -8.39
CA ASP A 71 2.75 -2.48 -9.41
C ASP A 71 2.23 -3.11 -10.71
N LEU A 72 1.39 -4.16 -10.59
CA LEU A 72 0.70 -4.75 -11.76
C LEU A 72 -0.29 -3.76 -12.37
N GLY A 73 -0.99 -2.96 -11.55
CA GLY A 73 -1.87 -1.90 -12.02
C GLY A 73 -1.11 -0.86 -12.84
N ILE A 74 0.06 -0.43 -12.38
CA ILE A 74 0.95 0.48 -13.11
C ILE A 74 1.40 -0.17 -14.43
N LEU A 75 1.86 -1.41 -14.39
CA LEU A 75 2.28 -2.15 -15.57
C LEU A 75 1.15 -2.25 -16.62
N HIS A 76 -0.09 -2.40 -16.18
CA HIS A 76 -1.26 -2.44 -17.07
C HIS A 76 -1.80 -1.04 -17.47
N GLY A 77 -1.08 0.04 -17.15
CA GLY A 77 -1.45 1.41 -17.51
C GLY A 77 -2.64 1.99 -16.73
N LYS A 78 -3.01 1.39 -15.58
CA LYS A 78 -4.13 1.87 -14.74
C LYS A 78 -3.76 3.11 -13.92
N THR A 79 -2.48 3.49 -13.87
CA THR A 79 -1.97 4.65 -13.11
C THR A 79 -1.18 5.56 -14.05
N PRO A 80 -1.87 6.38 -14.86
CA PRO A 80 -1.22 7.19 -15.91
C PRO A 80 -0.29 8.28 -15.37
N SER A 81 -0.32 8.57 -14.08
CA SER A 81 0.59 9.51 -13.39
C SER A 81 2.00 8.94 -13.18
N VAL A 82 2.21 7.62 -13.31
CA VAL A 82 3.55 7.03 -13.29
C VAL A 82 4.20 7.20 -14.65
N LEU A 83 5.32 7.91 -14.69
CA LEU A 83 6.02 8.21 -15.93
C LEU A 83 7.04 7.12 -16.30
N PRO A 84 7.26 6.85 -17.61
CA PRO A 84 8.38 6.02 -18.06
C PRO A 84 9.72 6.54 -17.50
N GLY A 85 10.57 5.62 -17.05
CA GLY A 85 11.83 5.90 -16.37
C GLY A 85 11.77 5.77 -14.85
N THR A 86 10.57 5.67 -14.25
CA THR A 86 10.40 5.45 -12.80
C THR A 86 10.77 4.03 -12.41
N THR A 87 11.59 3.87 -11.37
CA THR A 87 11.81 2.57 -10.71
C THR A 87 10.60 2.22 -9.86
N LEU A 88 10.04 1.02 -10.03
CA LEU A 88 8.83 0.58 -9.32
C LEU A 88 9.11 0.16 -7.87
N GLY A 89 8.02 -0.16 -7.15
CA GLY A 89 8.04 -0.67 -5.79
C GLY A 89 7.88 0.40 -4.71
N HIS A 90 7.12 0.05 -3.67
CA HIS A 90 6.84 0.93 -2.51
C HIS A 90 6.89 0.17 -1.19
N GLU A 91 7.23 -1.11 -1.20
CA GLU A 91 7.36 -1.96 -0.02
C GLU A 91 8.80 -2.44 0.11
N GLY A 92 9.38 -2.38 1.30
CA GLY A 92 10.72 -2.89 1.51
C GLY A 92 11.23 -2.77 2.95
N VAL A 93 12.28 -3.52 3.21
CA VAL A 93 13.13 -3.40 4.39
C VAL A 93 14.57 -3.24 3.95
N GLY A 94 15.38 -2.56 4.74
CA GLY A 94 16.76 -2.33 4.36
C GLY A 94 17.61 -1.77 5.48
N ILE A 95 18.82 -1.39 5.12
CA ILE A 95 19.82 -0.78 6.01
C ILE A 95 20.05 0.67 5.57
N VAL A 96 19.96 1.58 6.50
CA VAL A 96 20.29 3.00 6.26
C VAL A 96 21.76 3.10 5.85
N ASP A 97 22.02 3.57 4.63
CA ASP A 97 23.40 3.77 4.11
C ASP A 97 23.88 5.21 4.29
N GLU A 98 22.98 6.18 4.11
CA GLU A 98 23.29 7.60 4.27
C GLU A 98 22.06 8.33 4.82
N VAL A 99 22.29 9.38 5.63
CA VAL A 99 21.24 10.25 6.18
C VAL A 99 21.54 11.71 5.92
N GLY A 100 20.51 12.49 5.67
CA GLY A 100 20.59 13.94 5.59
C GLY A 100 20.82 14.58 6.97
N THR A 101 21.30 15.81 6.97
CA THR A 101 21.76 16.52 8.18
C THR A 101 20.65 16.87 9.18
N ALA A 102 19.39 16.79 8.78
CA ALA A 102 18.23 17.06 9.66
C ALA A 102 17.64 15.79 10.28
N ILE A 103 18.06 14.59 9.87
CA ILE A 103 17.60 13.32 10.42
C ILE A 103 18.06 13.17 11.88
N ARG A 104 17.13 12.76 12.75
CA ARG A 104 17.35 12.64 14.20
C ARG A 104 17.20 11.22 14.73
N ASN A 105 16.32 10.43 14.12
CA ASN A 105 15.92 9.13 14.65
C ASN A 105 16.71 7.97 14.05
N PHE A 106 17.45 8.21 12.96
CA PHE A 106 18.18 7.16 12.24
C PHE A 106 19.62 7.57 11.94
N LYS A 107 20.47 6.57 11.82
CA LYS A 107 21.88 6.69 11.42
C LYS A 107 22.28 5.57 10.48
N LYS A 108 23.41 5.71 9.79
CA LYS A 108 24.00 4.64 8.97
C LYS A 108 24.15 3.35 9.77
N GLY A 109 23.68 2.25 9.17
CA GLY A 109 23.68 0.90 9.73
C GLY A 109 22.40 0.50 10.44
N ASP A 110 21.45 1.41 10.66
CA ASP A 110 20.16 1.05 11.26
C ASP A 110 19.32 0.23 10.27
N HIS A 111 18.70 -0.84 10.75
CA HIS A 111 17.76 -1.65 9.99
C HIS A 111 16.35 -1.04 10.07
N VAL A 112 15.68 -0.92 8.92
CA VAL A 112 14.44 -0.17 8.82
C VAL A 112 13.40 -0.85 7.93
N ILE A 113 12.13 -0.70 8.32
CA ILE A 113 10.96 -0.89 7.45
C ILE A 113 10.73 0.42 6.71
N ILE A 114 10.56 0.35 5.40
CA ILE A 114 10.21 1.49 4.57
C ILE A 114 8.69 1.55 4.48
N SER A 115 8.09 2.65 4.93
CA SER A 115 6.66 2.90 4.74
C SER A 115 6.33 3.13 3.26
N CYS A 116 5.24 2.55 2.77
CA CYS A 116 4.71 2.87 1.43
C CYS A 116 4.23 4.33 1.32
N ILE A 117 4.03 5.00 2.46
CA ILE A 117 3.65 6.40 2.58
C ILE A 117 4.81 7.20 3.16
N THR A 118 5.18 8.28 2.51
CA THR A 118 6.16 9.24 3.04
C THR A 118 5.43 10.47 3.60
N ALA A 119 5.93 11.06 4.67
CA ALA A 119 5.24 12.19 5.31
C ALA A 119 6.19 13.16 6.01
N ASP A 120 5.98 14.46 5.81
CA ASP A 120 6.77 15.52 6.46
C ASP A 120 6.51 15.69 7.96
N GLY A 121 5.37 15.17 8.45
CA GLY A 121 4.96 15.28 9.85
C GLY A 121 4.50 16.68 10.28
N THR A 122 4.49 17.67 9.38
CA THR A 122 4.31 19.09 9.73
C THR A 122 3.14 19.78 9.05
N CYS A 123 2.73 19.34 7.87
CA CYS A 123 1.61 19.93 7.13
C CYS A 123 0.25 19.69 7.81
N GLU A 124 -0.80 20.32 7.32
CA GLU A 124 -2.14 20.21 7.89
C GLU A 124 -2.63 18.76 7.94
N TYR A 125 -2.42 17.99 6.90
CA TYR A 125 -2.83 16.59 6.83
C TYR A 125 -2.03 15.71 7.81
N CYS A 126 -0.71 15.91 7.89
CA CYS A 126 0.13 15.19 8.84
C CYS A 126 -0.28 15.45 10.29
N LYS A 127 -0.64 16.68 10.65
CA LYS A 127 -1.15 17.02 11.99
C LYS A 127 -2.48 16.33 12.32
N LYS A 128 -3.22 15.89 11.32
CA LYS A 128 -4.46 15.09 11.46
C LYS A 128 -4.17 13.57 11.33
N GLN A 129 -2.90 13.16 11.27
CA GLN A 129 -2.47 11.78 11.03
C GLN A 129 -2.94 11.20 9.67
N MET A 130 -3.21 12.06 8.71
CA MET A 130 -3.57 11.70 7.34
C MET A 130 -2.32 11.72 6.45
N TYR A 131 -1.34 10.90 6.77
CA TYR A 131 -0.03 10.88 6.12
C TYR A 131 -0.09 10.56 4.62
N ALA A 132 -1.07 9.77 4.19
CA ALA A 132 -1.32 9.49 2.78
C ALA A 132 -1.57 10.75 1.94
N HIS A 133 -2.02 11.84 2.58
CA HIS A 133 -2.34 13.13 1.95
C HIS A 133 -1.30 14.21 2.29
N CYS A 134 -0.11 13.82 2.77
CA CYS A 134 0.97 14.77 3.02
C CYS A 134 1.28 15.62 1.78
N GLU A 135 1.38 16.94 1.95
CA GLU A 135 1.59 17.89 0.85
C GLU A 135 2.96 17.73 0.15
N ASP A 136 3.99 17.26 0.87
CA ASP A 136 5.32 16.96 0.32
C ASP A 136 5.66 15.46 0.45
N GLY A 137 4.63 14.58 0.30
CA GLY A 137 4.80 13.15 0.48
C GLY A 137 3.59 12.34 -0.01
N GLY A 138 3.08 11.44 0.84
CA GLY A 138 2.03 10.51 0.48
C GLY A 138 2.58 9.28 -0.24
N TRP A 139 1.79 8.68 -1.12
CA TRP A 139 2.24 7.59 -1.97
C TRP A 139 3.05 8.11 -3.15
N ILE A 140 4.34 8.30 -2.96
CA ILE A 140 5.26 8.80 -3.99
C ILE A 140 6.31 7.77 -4.42
N LEU A 141 6.66 6.79 -3.58
CA LEU A 141 7.64 5.74 -3.92
C LEU A 141 7.09 4.82 -5.01
N GLY A 142 7.88 4.58 -6.04
CA GLY A 142 7.47 3.79 -7.21
C GLY A 142 6.34 4.42 -8.03
N HIS A 143 6.03 5.69 -7.77
CA HIS A 143 4.98 6.46 -8.41
C HIS A 143 5.55 7.75 -9.04
N THR A 144 5.82 8.78 -8.24
CA THR A 144 6.39 10.07 -8.70
C THR A 144 7.89 10.16 -8.48
N ILE A 145 8.45 9.29 -7.65
CA ILE A 145 9.89 9.10 -7.44
C ILE A 145 10.25 7.62 -7.53
N ASN A 146 11.53 7.32 -7.71
CA ASN A 146 12.01 5.94 -7.76
C ASN A 146 11.70 5.19 -6.46
N GLY A 147 11.28 3.93 -6.62
CA GLY A 147 10.83 3.04 -5.55
C GLY A 147 11.85 1.99 -5.13
N THR A 148 11.34 0.96 -4.45
CA THR A 148 12.12 -0.02 -3.70
C THR A 148 12.60 -1.22 -4.51
N GLN A 149 12.14 -1.43 -5.76
CA GLN A 149 12.57 -2.55 -6.59
C GLN A 149 13.92 -2.26 -7.27
N ALA A 150 14.91 -1.95 -6.42
CA ALA A 150 16.29 -1.63 -6.77
C ALA A 150 17.23 -1.96 -5.58
N ALA A 151 18.56 -1.87 -5.79
CA ALA A 151 19.52 -2.11 -4.71
C ALA A 151 19.51 -1.02 -3.63
N TYR A 152 19.18 0.23 -4.00
CA TYR A 152 19.08 1.37 -3.09
C TYR A 152 17.88 2.23 -3.43
N VAL A 153 17.32 2.90 -2.43
CA VAL A 153 16.23 3.85 -2.58
C VAL A 153 16.46 5.09 -1.72
N ARG A 154 16.07 6.27 -2.22
CA ARG A 154 16.01 7.51 -1.44
C ARG A 154 14.62 7.63 -0.80
N ILE A 155 14.62 7.84 0.51
CA ILE A 155 13.39 8.00 1.30
C ILE A 155 13.30 9.44 1.78
N PRO A 156 12.35 10.23 1.28
CA PRO A 156 12.05 11.57 1.79
C PRO A 156 11.48 11.51 3.21
N HIS A 157 11.74 12.57 4.01
CA HIS A 157 11.19 12.71 5.35
C HIS A 157 11.42 11.46 6.22
N ALA A 158 12.66 10.95 6.22
CA ALA A 158 12.98 9.63 6.73
C ALA A 158 12.57 9.41 8.20
N ASP A 159 12.60 10.43 9.04
CA ASP A 159 12.17 10.32 10.44
C ASP A 159 10.68 9.93 10.60
N ASN A 160 9.83 10.21 9.59
CA ASN A 160 8.41 9.84 9.58
C ASN A 160 8.09 8.72 8.58
N SER A 161 9.01 8.38 7.69
CA SER A 161 8.78 7.44 6.58
C SER A 161 9.48 6.10 6.78
N LEU A 162 10.25 5.96 7.86
CA LEU A 162 10.97 4.75 8.25
C LEU A 162 10.56 4.31 9.65
N TYR A 163 10.59 2.99 9.89
CA TYR A 163 10.39 2.41 11.21
C TYR A 163 11.57 1.51 11.56
N ALA A 164 12.15 1.69 12.75
CA ALA A 164 13.30 0.89 13.19
C ALA A 164 12.92 -0.59 13.33
N ILE A 165 13.76 -1.47 12.81
CA ILE A 165 13.66 -2.92 12.99
C ILE A 165 14.46 -3.29 14.24
N PRO A 166 13.84 -3.95 15.24
CA PRO A 166 14.55 -4.44 16.41
C PRO A 166 15.57 -5.52 16.04
N ALA A 167 16.69 -5.55 16.77
CA ALA A 167 17.73 -6.54 16.55
C ALA A 167 17.18 -7.97 16.67
N GLY A 168 17.51 -8.84 15.72
CA GLY A 168 17.08 -10.23 15.69
C GLY A 168 15.65 -10.48 15.21
N ALA A 169 14.92 -9.44 14.77
CA ALA A 169 13.59 -9.63 14.17
C ALA A 169 13.71 -10.24 12.76
N ASP A 170 12.65 -10.98 12.37
CA ASP A 170 12.54 -11.54 11.01
C ASP A 170 12.22 -10.44 10.00
N GLU A 171 13.26 -9.92 9.33
CA GLU A 171 13.13 -8.85 8.34
C GLU A 171 12.21 -9.21 7.18
N GLU A 172 12.15 -10.49 6.82
CA GLU A 172 11.29 -10.95 5.72
C GLU A 172 9.81 -10.83 6.08
N ALA A 173 9.45 -11.27 7.28
CA ALA A 173 8.10 -11.07 7.80
C ALA A 173 7.74 -9.58 7.89
N LEU A 174 8.73 -8.73 8.21
CA LEU A 174 8.52 -7.30 8.41
C LEU A 174 8.32 -6.49 7.11
N VAL A 175 8.68 -7.04 5.93
CA VAL A 175 8.31 -6.41 4.64
C VAL A 175 6.79 -6.21 4.54
N MET A 176 6.00 -7.12 5.11
CA MET A 176 4.53 -7.03 5.08
C MET A 176 3.99 -5.82 5.86
N LEU A 177 4.80 -5.21 6.73
CA LEU A 177 4.46 -4.00 7.49
C LEU A 177 4.67 -2.70 6.69
N SER A 178 5.30 -2.79 5.51
CA SER A 178 5.49 -1.62 4.63
C SER A 178 4.15 -1.11 4.09
N ASP A 179 3.22 -2.02 3.74
CA ASP A 179 1.95 -1.68 3.09
C ASP A 179 0.80 -2.61 3.51
N ILE A 180 0.85 -3.91 3.13
CA ILE A 180 -0.36 -4.75 3.12
C ILE A 180 -0.99 -4.91 4.50
N LEU A 181 -0.22 -5.05 5.58
CA LEU A 181 -0.76 -5.20 6.93
C LEU A 181 -1.39 -3.90 7.43
N PRO A 182 -0.72 -2.73 7.40
CA PRO A 182 -1.39 -1.48 7.77
C PRO A 182 -2.57 -1.17 6.84
N THR A 183 -2.50 -1.45 5.53
CA THR A 183 -3.61 -1.23 4.60
C THR A 183 -4.83 -2.08 4.94
N GLY A 184 -4.66 -3.40 5.11
CA GLY A 184 -5.74 -4.29 5.51
C GLY A 184 -6.33 -3.93 6.86
N TYR A 185 -5.49 -3.52 7.80
CA TYR A 185 -5.90 -3.12 9.15
C TYR A 185 -6.61 -1.76 9.17
N GLU A 186 -5.97 -0.70 8.67
CA GLU A 186 -6.49 0.67 8.75
C GLU A 186 -7.76 0.85 7.90
N ILE A 187 -7.70 0.42 6.65
CA ILE A 187 -8.77 0.67 5.69
C ILE A 187 -9.83 -0.42 5.72
N GLY A 188 -9.45 -1.67 5.99
CA GLY A 188 -10.40 -2.78 6.12
C GLY A 188 -11.03 -2.85 7.52
N VAL A 189 -10.22 -3.11 8.53
CA VAL A 189 -10.68 -3.46 9.87
C VAL A 189 -11.11 -2.25 10.69
N LEU A 190 -10.27 -1.21 10.77
CA LEU A 190 -10.59 0.01 11.57
C LEU A 190 -11.71 0.80 10.91
N ASN A 191 -11.64 1.07 9.61
CA ASN A 191 -12.70 1.78 8.88
C ASN A 191 -14.00 0.97 8.81
N GLY A 192 -13.91 -0.36 8.83
CA GLY A 192 -15.03 -1.28 8.97
C GLY A 192 -15.63 -1.28 10.38
N CYS A 193 -14.98 -0.63 11.36
CA CYS A 193 -15.39 -0.62 12.76
C CYS A 193 -15.63 -2.01 13.34
N VAL A 194 -14.78 -2.99 12.98
CA VAL A 194 -14.89 -4.38 13.47
C VAL A 194 -14.87 -4.43 14.99
N LYS A 195 -15.78 -5.19 15.60
CA LYS A 195 -15.97 -5.32 17.04
C LYS A 195 -15.98 -6.79 17.48
N PRO A 196 -15.74 -7.06 18.76
CA PRO A 196 -15.92 -8.39 19.33
C PRO A 196 -17.32 -8.92 19.07
N GLY A 197 -17.39 -10.17 18.58
CA GLY A 197 -18.65 -10.85 18.30
C GLY A 197 -19.27 -10.54 16.94
N ASP A 198 -18.70 -9.64 16.12
CA ASP A 198 -19.20 -9.34 14.78
C ASP A 198 -19.13 -10.57 13.86
N THR A 199 -20.03 -10.61 12.91
CA THR A 199 -19.93 -11.41 11.69
C THR A 199 -19.39 -10.54 10.58
N ILE A 200 -18.24 -10.88 10.02
CA ILE A 200 -17.59 -10.10 8.97
C ILE A 200 -17.44 -10.92 7.70
N ALA A 201 -17.50 -10.24 6.56
CA ALA A 201 -17.20 -10.82 5.26
C ALA A 201 -16.08 -10.02 4.58
N ILE A 202 -15.05 -10.72 4.09
CA ILE A 202 -13.93 -10.15 3.35
C ILE A 202 -14.00 -10.68 1.93
N ILE A 203 -14.18 -9.79 0.96
CA ILE A 203 -14.31 -10.12 -0.45
C ILE A 203 -12.97 -9.88 -1.13
N GLY A 204 -12.34 -10.97 -1.58
CA GLY A 204 -10.98 -11.02 -2.10
C GLY A 204 -9.99 -11.62 -1.11
N ALA A 205 -9.50 -12.83 -1.41
CA ALA A 205 -8.47 -13.54 -0.63
C ALA A 205 -7.06 -13.29 -1.19
N GLY A 206 -6.81 -12.11 -1.76
CA GLY A 206 -5.47 -11.62 -2.13
C GLY A 206 -4.69 -11.13 -0.90
N PRO A 207 -3.46 -10.59 -1.09
CA PRO A 207 -2.61 -10.14 0.01
C PRO A 207 -3.30 -9.17 0.97
N ILE A 208 -4.08 -8.22 0.47
CA ILE A 208 -4.81 -7.23 1.27
C ILE A 208 -5.96 -7.88 2.05
N GLY A 209 -6.76 -8.76 1.42
CA GLY A 209 -7.83 -9.47 2.12
C GLY A 209 -7.28 -10.41 3.19
N MET A 210 -6.15 -11.07 2.95
CA MET A 210 -5.46 -11.87 3.97
C MET A 210 -4.92 -11.01 5.11
N ALA A 211 -4.39 -9.83 4.84
CA ALA A 211 -3.98 -8.89 5.86
C ALA A 211 -5.16 -8.41 6.71
N ALA A 212 -6.31 -8.13 6.10
CA ALA A 212 -7.55 -7.83 6.80
C ALA A 212 -8.03 -9.02 7.66
N LEU A 213 -7.98 -10.25 7.12
CA LEU A 213 -8.30 -11.47 7.86
C LEU A 213 -7.43 -11.64 9.11
N LEU A 214 -6.11 -11.50 8.97
CA LEU A 214 -5.18 -11.65 10.10
C LEU A 214 -5.40 -10.58 11.17
N THR A 215 -5.62 -9.34 10.77
CA THR A 215 -5.77 -8.20 11.69
C THR A 215 -7.18 -8.08 12.28
N ALA A 216 -8.22 -8.54 11.59
CA ALA A 216 -9.57 -8.61 12.15
C ALA A 216 -9.67 -9.49 13.40
N GLN A 217 -8.82 -10.50 13.50
CA GLN A 217 -8.78 -11.41 14.66
C GLN A 217 -8.37 -10.72 15.97
N PHE A 218 -7.76 -9.53 15.92
CA PHE A 218 -7.50 -8.71 17.12
C PHE A 218 -8.79 -8.35 17.88
N TYR A 219 -9.92 -8.33 17.18
CA TYR A 219 -11.23 -7.99 17.72
C TYR A 219 -12.10 -9.20 18.05
N SER A 220 -11.61 -10.42 17.85
CA SER A 220 -12.36 -11.65 18.14
C SER A 220 -13.77 -11.67 17.51
N PRO A 221 -13.91 -11.51 16.18
CA PRO A 221 -15.19 -11.63 15.51
C PRO A 221 -15.75 -13.04 15.68
N ALA A 222 -17.09 -13.18 15.75
CA ALA A 222 -17.75 -14.49 15.92
C ALA A 222 -17.64 -15.33 14.64
N LYS A 223 -17.73 -14.67 13.47
CA LYS A 223 -17.60 -15.33 12.16
C LYS A 223 -16.80 -14.46 11.20
N ILE A 224 -15.93 -15.10 10.41
CA ILE A 224 -15.21 -14.48 9.30
C ILE A 224 -15.52 -15.30 8.05
N TYR A 225 -16.26 -14.69 7.10
CA TYR A 225 -16.45 -15.22 5.76
C TYR A 225 -15.34 -14.67 4.85
N MET A 226 -14.57 -15.56 4.23
CA MET A 226 -13.64 -15.20 3.16
C MET A 226 -14.24 -15.60 1.82
N ILE A 227 -14.31 -14.67 0.87
CA ILE A 227 -14.96 -14.85 -0.44
C ILE A 227 -13.93 -14.60 -1.53
N ASP A 228 -13.74 -15.55 -2.42
CA ASP A 228 -12.85 -15.43 -3.60
C ASP A 228 -13.32 -16.39 -4.71
N VAL A 229 -12.80 -16.24 -5.90
CA VAL A 229 -12.96 -17.19 -7.01
C VAL A 229 -11.92 -18.30 -7.01
N ASP A 230 -10.81 -18.11 -6.28
CA ASP A 230 -9.65 -19.02 -6.22
C ASP A 230 -9.73 -19.91 -4.97
N GLN A 231 -9.86 -21.22 -5.19
CA GLN A 231 -9.98 -22.19 -4.10
C GLN A 231 -8.70 -22.30 -3.26
N ASN A 232 -7.51 -22.21 -3.88
CA ASN A 232 -6.24 -22.34 -3.15
C ASN A 232 -6.07 -21.19 -2.15
N ARG A 233 -6.47 -19.97 -2.55
CA ARG A 233 -6.48 -18.80 -1.66
C ARG A 233 -7.48 -18.95 -0.53
N LEU A 234 -8.66 -19.51 -0.81
CA LEU A 234 -9.68 -19.78 0.21
C LEU A 234 -9.21 -20.84 1.21
N ASP A 235 -8.54 -21.89 0.73
CA ASP A 235 -7.99 -22.94 1.59
C ASP A 235 -6.89 -22.37 2.49
N LEU A 236 -6.02 -21.50 1.97
CA LEU A 236 -5.05 -20.75 2.78
C LEU A 236 -5.75 -19.86 3.82
N ALA A 237 -6.79 -19.11 3.42
CA ALA A 237 -7.54 -18.25 4.32
C ALA A 237 -8.14 -19.05 5.49
N LYS A 238 -8.62 -20.26 5.23
CA LYS A 238 -9.12 -21.15 6.26
C LYS A 238 -8.05 -21.54 7.28
N THR A 239 -6.83 -21.79 6.83
CA THR A 239 -5.69 -22.08 7.75
C THR A 239 -5.26 -20.85 8.56
N LEU A 240 -5.54 -19.64 8.03
CA LEU A 240 -5.21 -18.36 8.64
C LEU A 240 -6.32 -17.80 9.54
N GLY A 241 -7.43 -18.52 9.74
CA GLY A 241 -8.47 -18.17 10.71
C GLY A 241 -9.82 -17.75 10.12
N ALA A 242 -10.02 -17.83 8.80
CA ALA A 242 -11.36 -17.70 8.24
C ALA A 242 -12.25 -18.85 8.75
N THR A 243 -13.40 -18.50 9.35
CA THR A 243 -14.32 -19.52 9.87
C THR A 243 -15.14 -20.17 8.75
N HIS A 244 -15.43 -19.41 7.70
CA HIS A 244 -16.18 -19.80 6.52
C HIS A 244 -15.47 -19.34 5.25
N ILE A 245 -15.52 -20.17 4.22
CA ILE A 245 -15.00 -19.84 2.89
C ILE A 245 -16.10 -20.01 1.86
N ILE A 246 -16.16 -19.11 0.88
CA ILE A 246 -17.14 -19.14 -0.21
C ILE A 246 -16.41 -18.93 -1.53
N ASN A 247 -16.50 -19.92 -2.42
CA ASN A 247 -15.98 -19.80 -3.77
C ASN A 247 -17.06 -19.23 -4.67
N SER A 248 -16.99 -17.91 -4.95
CA SER A 248 -17.98 -17.19 -5.73
C SER A 248 -18.01 -17.57 -7.23
N ALA A 249 -17.05 -18.33 -7.71
CA ALA A 249 -17.11 -18.95 -9.05
C ALA A 249 -17.98 -20.22 -9.07
N LYS A 250 -18.29 -20.81 -7.90
CA LYS A 250 -19.05 -22.07 -7.77
C LYS A 250 -20.42 -21.89 -7.16
N GLU A 251 -20.62 -20.87 -6.33
CA GLU A 251 -21.86 -20.60 -5.63
C GLU A 251 -22.14 -19.10 -5.51
N ASP A 252 -23.39 -18.73 -5.32
CA ASP A 252 -23.82 -17.35 -5.07
C ASP A 252 -23.51 -16.95 -3.62
N ALA A 253 -22.50 -16.11 -3.46
CA ALA A 253 -22.02 -15.68 -2.14
C ALA A 253 -23.09 -14.87 -1.37
N VAL A 254 -23.87 -14.03 -2.05
CA VAL A 254 -24.94 -13.23 -1.43
C VAL A 254 -26.01 -14.15 -0.88
N LYS A 255 -26.48 -15.09 -1.70
CA LYS A 255 -27.51 -16.05 -1.32
C LYS A 255 -27.09 -16.92 -0.13
N ARG A 256 -25.83 -17.37 -0.15
CA ARG A 256 -25.25 -18.19 0.91
C ARG A 256 -25.18 -17.42 2.24
N ILE A 257 -24.64 -16.20 2.24
CA ILE A 257 -24.51 -15.37 3.44
C ILE A 257 -25.89 -15.03 4.00
N MET A 258 -26.82 -14.58 3.16
CA MET A 258 -28.18 -14.22 3.61
C MET A 258 -28.94 -15.41 4.21
N ALA A 259 -28.72 -16.62 3.70
CA ALA A 259 -29.31 -17.84 4.27
C ALA A 259 -28.70 -18.19 5.65
N GLU A 260 -27.42 -17.94 5.89
CA GLU A 260 -26.70 -18.30 7.12
C GLU A 260 -26.76 -17.22 8.21
N THR A 261 -27.02 -15.95 7.83
CA THR A 261 -26.97 -14.79 8.75
C THR A 261 -28.31 -14.13 9.03
N LYS A 262 -29.36 -14.49 8.29
CA LYS A 262 -30.69 -13.90 8.35
C LYS A 262 -30.76 -12.46 7.81
N ASP A 263 -29.90 -11.53 8.30
CA ASP A 263 -29.97 -10.10 7.99
C ASP A 263 -28.71 -9.58 7.27
N GLY A 264 -27.70 -10.44 7.06
CA GLY A 264 -26.41 -10.08 6.49
C GLY A 264 -25.26 -10.02 7.54
N VAL A 265 -24.17 -9.36 7.19
CA VAL A 265 -22.96 -9.26 8.02
C VAL A 265 -22.86 -7.88 8.67
N ASP A 266 -22.20 -7.80 9.84
CA ASP A 266 -21.91 -6.54 10.54
C ASP A 266 -20.98 -5.67 9.72
N VAL A 267 -19.96 -6.30 9.12
CA VAL A 267 -18.93 -5.62 8.33
C VAL A 267 -18.69 -6.39 7.03
N SER A 268 -18.75 -5.68 5.90
CA SER A 268 -18.28 -6.18 4.60
C SER A 268 -17.04 -5.40 4.19
N ILE A 269 -15.94 -6.11 3.86
CA ILE A 269 -14.65 -5.52 3.44
C ILE A 269 -14.41 -5.88 1.99
N GLU A 270 -14.37 -4.87 1.11
CA GLU A 270 -14.06 -5.02 -0.30
C GLU A 270 -12.54 -4.90 -0.50
N ALA A 271 -11.86 -5.96 -0.99
CA ALA A 271 -10.40 -6.03 -1.11
C ALA A 271 -9.91 -6.45 -2.52
N VAL A 272 -10.70 -6.21 -3.57
CA VAL A 272 -10.39 -6.56 -4.97
C VAL A 272 -10.31 -5.32 -5.87
N GLY A 273 -11.30 -4.41 -5.77
CA GLY A 273 -11.39 -3.20 -6.58
C GLY A 273 -12.12 -3.38 -7.92
N ILE A 274 -13.20 -4.17 -7.94
CA ILE A 274 -14.08 -4.33 -9.11
C ILE A 274 -15.56 -4.16 -8.73
N SER A 275 -16.40 -3.87 -9.73
CA SER A 275 -17.82 -3.62 -9.51
C SER A 275 -18.54 -4.81 -8.88
N ASP A 276 -18.24 -6.02 -9.33
CA ASP A 276 -18.93 -7.24 -8.87
C ASP A 276 -18.69 -7.51 -7.38
N THR A 277 -17.47 -7.30 -6.89
CA THR A 277 -17.13 -7.49 -5.47
C THR A 277 -17.71 -6.38 -4.60
N PHE A 278 -17.75 -5.15 -5.09
CA PHE A 278 -18.43 -4.06 -4.40
C PHE A 278 -19.95 -4.31 -4.33
N ASP A 279 -20.54 -4.87 -5.39
CA ASP A 279 -21.95 -5.22 -5.40
C ASP A 279 -22.27 -6.33 -4.39
N ILE A 280 -21.43 -7.36 -4.28
CA ILE A 280 -21.56 -8.36 -3.21
C ILE A 280 -21.57 -7.66 -1.84
N CYS A 281 -20.62 -6.77 -1.55
CA CYS A 281 -20.54 -6.05 -0.27
C CYS A 281 -21.84 -5.30 0.06
N GLN A 282 -22.41 -4.59 -0.92
CA GLN A 282 -23.67 -3.84 -0.74
C GLN A 282 -24.87 -4.72 -0.42
N ASN A 283 -24.90 -5.94 -1.00
CA ASN A 283 -26.04 -6.85 -0.86
C ASN A 283 -25.97 -7.75 0.38
N ILE A 284 -24.82 -7.81 1.07
CA ILE A 284 -24.65 -8.64 2.26
C ILE A 284 -24.52 -7.84 3.57
N VAL A 285 -24.29 -6.54 3.52
CA VAL A 285 -24.20 -5.71 4.73
C VAL A 285 -25.59 -5.53 5.35
N ARG A 286 -25.71 -5.82 6.64
CA ARG A 286 -26.98 -5.68 7.38
C ARG A 286 -27.30 -4.21 7.68
N PRO A 287 -28.56 -3.89 8.04
CA PRO A 287 -28.89 -2.58 8.57
C PRO A 287 -28.01 -2.21 9.79
N GLY A 288 -27.49 -0.96 9.78
CA GLY A 288 -26.55 -0.45 10.79
C GLY A 288 -25.12 -0.94 10.63
N GLY A 289 -24.83 -1.76 9.60
CA GLY A 289 -23.50 -2.31 9.34
C GLY A 289 -22.55 -1.36 8.61
N HIS A 290 -21.34 -1.84 8.38
CA HIS A 290 -20.27 -1.08 7.73
C HIS A 290 -19.80 -1.78 6.46
N LEU A 291 -19.57 -0.98 5.39
CA LEU A 291 -18.89 -1.40 4.18
C LEU A 291 -17.55 -0.65 4.10
N ALA A 292 -16.44 -1.36 4.24
CA ALA A 292 -15.09 -0.80 4.10
C ALA A 292 -14.51 -1.16 2.74
N ASN A 293 -14.30 -0.16 1.88
CA ASN A 293 -13.69 -0.36 0.58
C ASN A 293 -12.18 -0.12 0.64
N VAL A 294 -11.40 -1.18 0.46
CA VAL A 294 -9.94 -1.16 0.42
C VAL A 294 -9.44 -1.26 -1.02
N GLY A 295 -10.17 -2.00 -1.86
CA GLY A 295 -9.80 -2.24 -3.25
C GLY A 295 -9.73 -0.96 -4.08
N VAL A 296 -8.76 -0.91 -5.01
CA VAL A 296 -8.56 0.23 -5.92
C VAL A 296 -9.36 0.00 -7.20
N HIS A 297 -10.45 0.73 -7.37
CA HIS A 297 -11.32 0.61 -8.52
C HIS A 297 -10.79 1.37 -9.73
N GLY A 298 -10.59 0.68 -10.84
CA GLY A 298 -10.21 1.29 -12.12
C GLY A 298 -11.38 1.76 -12.99
N LYS A 299 -12.63 1.49 -12.56
CA LYS A 299 -13.88 1.84 -13.26
C LYS A 299 -14.92 2.32 -12.25
N LYS A 300 -15.94 3.00 -12.73
CA LYS A 300 -17.10 3.37 -11.90
C LYS A 300 -17.75 2.13 -11.30
N VAL A 301 -18.19 2.26 -10.06
CA VAL A 301 -19.03 1.29 -9.37
C VAL A 301 -20.40 1.91 -9.11
N ASP A 302 -21.45 1.10 -9.17
CA ASP A 302 -22.80 1.54 -8.88
C ASP A 302 -23.08 1.44 -7.38
N LEU A 303 -23.27 2.57 -6.75
CA LEU A 303 -23.74 2.64 -5.37
C LEU A 303 -25.28 2.59 -5.38
N GLN A 304 -25.85 1.50 -4.85
CA GLN A 304 -27.30 1.25 -4.84
C GLN A 304 -28.01 2.08 -3.75
N ILE A 305 -27.79 3.39 -3.76
CA ILE A 305 -28.29 4.29 -2.71
C ILE A 305 -29.81 4.24 -2.57
N GLN A 306 -30.54 3.96 -3.66
CA GLN A 306 -32.00 3.79 -3.66
C GLN A 306 -32.48 2.60 -2.83
N LYS A 307 -31.58 1.64 -2.50
CA LYS A 307 -31.86 0.52 -1.58
C LYS A 307 -31.27 0.76 -0.21
N LEU A 308 -30.07 1.35 -0.16
CA LEU A 308 -29.25 1.44 1.05
C LEU A 308 -29.66 2.57 1.99
N TRP A 309 -30.33 3.62 1.49
CA TRP A 309 -30.66 4.82 2.28
C TRP A 309 -31.43 4.53 3.58
N ILE A 310 -32.26 3.49 3.58
CA ILE A 310 -33.09 3.11 4.74
C ILE A 310 -32.35 2.22 5.74
N SER A 311 -31.18 1.67 5.35
CA SER A 311 -30.45 0.67 6.14
C SER A 311 -29.45 1.26 7.12
N ASN A 312 -29.29 2.59 7.19
CA ASN A 312 -28.37 3.29 8.11
C ASN A 312 -26.94 2.73 8.06
N ILE A 313 -26.44 2.30 6.89
CA ILE A 313 -25.11 1.76 6.74
C ILE A 313 -24.07 2.88 6.68
N THR A 314 -22.83 2.54 7.07
CA THR A 314 -21.66 3.40 6.85
C THR A 314 -20.83 2.82 5.71
N ILE A 315 -20.44 3.65 4.73
CA ILE A 315 -19.52 3.27 3.67
C ILE A 315 -18.25 4.11 3.85
N THR A 316 -17.10 3.45 3.90
CA THR A 316 -15.81 4.09 4.03
C THR A 316 -14.88 3.72 2.88
N THR A 317 -14.04 4.66 2.50
CA THR A 317 -12.93 4.44 1.56
C THR A 317 -11.69 5.12 2.11
N GLY A 318 -10.50 4.73 1.68
CA GLY A 318 -9.30 5.43 2.12
C GLY A 318 -8.02 4.89 1.49
N LEU A 319 -6.96 5.69 1.62
CA LEU A 319 -5.60 5.27 1.41
C LEU A 319 -4.93 5.14 2.78
N VAL A 320 -4.15 4.08 2.97
CA VAL A 320 -3.43 3.79 4.22
C VAL A 320 -2.55 4.97 4.65
N ASN A 321 -2.48 5.22 5.95
CA ASN A 321 -1.59 6.24 6.53
C ASN A 321 -0.31 5.64 7.15
N THR A 322 -0.30 4.34 7.38
CA THR A 322 0.78 3.55 8.01
C THR A 322 1.12 3.93 9.47
N ASN A 323 0.31 4.76 10.10
CA ASN A 323 0.50 5.16 11.49
C ASN A 323 0.28 4.01 12.49
N THR A 324 -0.31 2.91 12.07
CA THR A 324 -0.46 1.68 12.88
C THR A 324 0.75 0.75 12.82
N THR A 325 1.71 0.98 11.93
CA THR A 325 2.91 0.14 11.78
C THR A 325 3.67 -0.12 13.10
N PRO A 326 3.86 0.85 14.02
CA PRO A 326 4.52 0.57 15.29
C PRO A 326 3.76 -0.43 16.18
N MET A 327 2.43 -0.38 16.18
CA MET A 327 1.60 -1.34 16.91
C MET A 327 1.68 -2.73 16.28
N LEU A 328 1.53 -2.79 14.95
CA LEU A 328 1.62 -4.04 14.20
C LEU A 328 2.99 -4.73 14.39
N LEU A 329 4.08 -3.95 14.39
CA LEU A 329 5.42 -4.46 14.67
C LEU A 329 5.49 -5.16 16.03
N LYS A 330 4.95 -4.55 17.10
CA LYS A 330 4.88 -5.17 18.42
C LYS A 330 4.06 -6.47 18.42
N THR A 331 2.99 -6.50 17.61
CA THR A 331 2.13 -7.68 17.50
C THR A 331 2.83 -8.82 16.77
N VAL A 332 3.62 -8.51 15.73
CA VAL A 332 4.49 -9.51 15.07
C VAL A 332 5.56 -10.03 16.03
N GLN A 333 6.24 -9.14 16.75
CA GLN A 333 7.27 -9.53 17.71
C GLN A 333 6.74 -10.42 18.86
N SER A 334 5.47 -10.24 19.25
CA SER A 334 4.84 -11.08 20.26
C SER A 334 4.37 -12.44 19.74
N GLY A 335 4.54 -12.73 18.45
CA GLY A 335 4.08 -13.95 17.79
C GLY A 335 2.56 -14.06 17.62
N LYS A 336 1.81 -12.97 17.86
CA LYS A 336 0.35 -12.95 17.69
C LYS A 336 -0.08 -12.60 16.27
N LEU A 337 0.82 -12.09 15.46
CA LEU A 337 0.64 -11.82 14.04
C LEU A 337 1.81 -12.45 13.29
N GLU A 338 1.52 -13.36 12.37
CA GLU A 338 2.52 -14.17 11.65
C GLU A 338 2.48 -13.88 10.15
N PRO A 339 2.95 -12.70 9.69
CA PRO A 339 2.82 -12.28 8.30
C PRO A 339 3.69 -13.10 7.34
N ALA A 340 4.73 -13.77 7.82
CA ALA A 340 5.55 -14.67 7.02
C ALA A 340 4.72 -15.79 6.34
N LYS A 341 3.58 -16.18 6.93
CA LYS A 341 2.66 -17.15 6.32
C LYS A 341 2.06 -16.72 4.98
N LEU A 342 2.17 -15.45 4.63
CA LEU A 342 1.73 -14.92 3.34
C LEU A 342 2.81 -15.00 2.26
N ILE A 343 4.06 -15.30 2.62
CA ILE A 343 5.18 -15.36 1.69
C ILE A 343 5.20 -16.72 1.01
N THR A 344 5.18 -16.73 -0.31
CA THR A 344 5.08 -17.95 -1.10
C THR A 344 6.28 -18.17 -2.04
N HIS A 345 6.92 -17.10 -2.48
CA HIS A 345 7.98 -17.17 -3.48
C HIS A 345 9.12 -16.20 -3.16
N HIS A 346 10.34 -16.60 -3.58
CA HIS A 346 11.56 -15.83 -3.40
C HIS A 346 12.32 -15.73 -4.71
N PHE A 347 12.79 -14.55 -5.04
CA PHE A 347 13.61 -14.30 -6.22
C PHE A 347 14.75 -13.35 -5.88
N LYS A 348 15.86 -13.47 -6.62
CA LYS A 348 16.85 -12.40 -6.68
C LYS A 348 16.37 -11.29 -7.61
N LEU A 349 16.84 -10.06 -7.41
CA LEU A 349 16.49 -8.92 -8.26
C LEU A 349 16.75 -9.19 -9.74
N ASP A 350 17.78 -9.97 -10.07
CA ASP A 350 18.09 -10.36 -11.44
C ASP A 350 16.98 -11.20 -12.11
N ALA A 351 16.16 -11.87 -11.33
CA ALA A 351 15.02 -12.66 -11.79
C ALA A 351 13.67 -11.92 -11.64
N ILE A 352 13.66 -10.62 -11.38
CA ILE A 352 12.43 -9.86 -11.06
C ILE A 352 11.39 -9.92 -12.18
N LEU A 353 11.81 -10.00 -13.45
CA LEU A 353 10.88 -10.14 -14.58
C LEU A 353 10.13 -11.48 -14.55
N GLU A 354 10.77 -12.55 -14.09
CA GLU A 354 10.12 -13.84 -13.85
C GLU A 354 9.16 -13.75 -12.66
N ALA A 355 9.59 -13.11 -11.57
CA ALA A 355 8.75 -12.86 -10.41
C ALA A 355 7.45 -12.12 -10.78
N TYR A 356 7.52 -11.13 -11.67
CA TYR A 356 6.33 -10.43 -12.18
C TYR A 356 5.41 -11.34 -12.99
N LYS A 357 5.94 -12.27 -13.79
CA LYS A 357 5.14 -13.26 -14.52
C LYS A 357 4.41 -14.21 -13.57
N ILE A 358 5.10 -14.69 -12.54
CA ILE A 358 4.52 -15.56 -11.50
C ILE A 358 3.46 -14.81 -10.70
N PHE A 359 3.77 -13.62 -10.22
CA PHE A 359 2.81 -12.81 -9.47
C PHE A 359 1.61 -12.36 -10.32
N GLY A 360 1.82 -12.08 -11.61
CA GLY A 360 0.74 -11.76 -12.56
C GLY A 360 -0.20 -12.94 -12.86
N ASN A 361 0.28 -14.18 -12.67
CA ASN A 361 -0.49 -15.42 -12.81
C ASN A 361 -0.74 -16.08 -11.43
N ALA A 362 -0.94 -15.27 -10.40
CA ALA A 362 -0.92 -15.68 -9.01
C ALA A 362 -1.82 -16.89 -8.68
N SER A 363 -3.01 -16.98 -9.30
CA SER A 363 -3.93 -18.10 -9.10
C SER A 363 -3.36 -19.40 -9.59
N LYS A 364 -2.75 -19.41 -10.78
CA LYS A 364 -2.13 -20.61 -11.37
C LYS A 364 -0.85 -21.02 -10.63
N GLU A 365 -0.07 -20.04 -10.22
CA GLU A 365 1.23 -20.24 -9.58
C GLU A 365 1.14 -20.34 -8.05
N ASN A 366 -0.06 -20.26 -7.47
CA ASN A 366 -0.29 -20.20 -6.02
C ASN A 366 0.51 -19.09 -5.34
N ALA A 367 0.71 -17.97 -6.03
CA ALA A 367 1.48 -16.87 -5.49
C ALA A 367 0.60 -15.95 -4.60
N MET A 368 1.10 -15.63 -3.40
CA MET A 368 0.49 -14.66 -2.49
C MET A 368 1.38 -13.42 -2.34
N LYS A 369 2.51 -13.53 -1.66
CA LYS A 369 3.55 -12.50 -1.62
C LYS A 369 4.86 -13.06 -2.15
N VAL A 370 5.53 -12.24 -2.94
CA VAL A 370 6.77 -12.60 -3.63
C VAL A 370 7.88 -11.70 -3.11
N ILE A 371 8.89 -12.28 -2.45
CA ILE A 371 10.04 -11.54 -1.94
C ILE A 371 11.11 -11.42 -3.03
N ILE A 372 11.65 -10.23 -3.17
CA ILE A 372 12.76 -9.92 -4.07
C ILE A 372 13.97 -9.48 -3.24
N GLU A 373 15.12 -10.12 -3.46
CA GLU A 373 16.39 -9.76 -2.82
C GLU A 373 17.33 -9.13 -3.86
N PRO A 374 17.77 -7.89 -3.66
CA PRO A 374 18.77 -7.22 -4.51
C PRO A 374 20.13 -7.86 -4.50
#